data_2b6c5dc6deb55b5e594c10c82940ee75
#
_entry.id   2b6c5dc6deb55b5e594c10c82940ee75
#
_cell.length_a   1.000
_cell.length_b   1.000
_cell.length_c   1.000
_cell.angle_alpha   90.00
_cell.angle_beta   90.00
_cell.angle_gamma   90.00
#
_symmetry.space_group_name_H-M   'P 1'
#
loop_
_entity.id
_entity.type
_entity.pdbx_description
1 polymer ?
#
loop_
_entity_poly.entity_id
_entity_poly.type
_entity_poly.pdbx_seq_one_letter_code
_entity_poly.pdbx_strand_id
1 'polypeptide(L)'
;ILDDLDSGKLAFDFGCEDIHMFVEQVLTQRLGDVGKKLHTARSRNDQVALDLRMYLRAEIDEITGLVKELLEAVVAQAEANKTVILPGYTHLQRAQPILFSHHLMAYAMMLLRDLGRLGDCRKRMNVCPIGSCALAGTTYPTDRRFEARKLGFDDIARNSIDGVSDRDFCVE
;
A
#
# COMPACT_ATOMS: atom_id res chain seq x y z
N ILE A 1 10.20 -13.15 16.19
CA ILE A 1 10.80 -11.80 16.28
C ILE A 1 9.69 -10.79 16.57
N LEU A 2 8.62 -10.74 15.77
CA LEU A 2 7.51 -9.80 16.01
C LEU A 2 6.93 -9.94 17.41
N ASP A 3 6.57 -11.14 17.84
CA ASP A 3 6.02 -11.39 19.19
C ASP A 3 6.98 -10.92 20.31
N ASP A 4 8.30 -11.01 20.08
CA ASP A 4 9.28 -10.55 21.05
C ASP A 4 9.44 -9.02 21.06
N LEU A 5 9.27 -8.38 19.91
CA LEU A 5 9.21 -6.91 19.81
C LEU A 5 7.94 -6.39 20.50
N ASP A 6 6.79 -6.98 20.18
CA ASP A 6 5.49 -6.58 20.72
C ASP A 6 5.40 -6.78 22.25
N SER A 7 6.03 -7.84 22.75
CA SER A 7 6.10 -8.13 24.20
C SER A 7 7.21 -7.38 24.94
N GLY A 8 8.06 -6.61 24.25
CA GLY A 8 9.19 -5.90 24.82
C GLY A 8 10.38 -6.79 25.23
N LYS A 9 10.37 -8.08 24.86
CA LYS A 9 11.50 -9.00 25.09
C LYS A 9 12.69 -8.72 24.17
N LEU A 10 12.43 -8.12 23.02
CA LEU A 10 13.42 -7.68 22.07
C LEU A 10 13.20 -6.19 21.81
N ALA A 11 14.26 -5.40 21.93
CA ALA A 11 14.25 -3.99 21.58
C ALA A 11 14.88 -3.79 20.20
N PHE A 12 14.36 -2.81 19.45
CA PHE A 12 14.98 -2.42 18.18
C PHE A 12 16.36 -1.79 18.43
N ASP A 13 17.37 -2.27 17.70
CA ASP A 13 18.73 -1.71 17.75
C ASP A 13 18.86 -0.61 16.68
N PHE A 14 18.84 0.65 17.13
CA PHE A 14 19.04 1.83 16.28
C PHE A 14 20.48 1.97 15.75
N GLY A 15 21.42 1.10 16.16
CA GLY A 15 22.75 0.99 15.58
C GLY A 15 22.78 0.24 14.25
N CYS A 16 21.71 -0.47 13.90
CA CYS A 16 21.55 -1.09 12.58
C CYS A 16 21.25 -0.03 11.51
N GLU A 17 21.70 -0.26 10.27
CA GLU A 17 21.44 0.61 9.13
C GLU A 17 19.93 0.76 8.86
N ASP A 18 19.21 -0.37 8.93
CA ASP A 18 17.77 -0.44 8.72
C ASP A 18 17.11 -1.60 9.48
N ILE A 19 15.77 -1.67 9.42
CA ILE A 19 14.99 -2.75 10.05
C ILE A 19 15.34 -4.13 9.48
N HIS A 20 15.70 -4.23 8.22
CA HIS A 20 16.03 -5.49 7.57
C HIS A 20 17.35 -6.04 8.08
N MET A 21 18.38 -5.17 8.26
CA MET A 21 19.64 -5.55 8.90
C MET A 21 19.41 -6.02 10.32
N PHE A 22 18.59 -5.32 11.10
CA PHE A 22 18.24 -5.73 12.45
C PHE A 22 17.61 -7.14 12.47
N VAL A 23 16.60 -7.40 11.62
CA VAL A 23 15.96 -8.71 11.54
C VAL A 23 16.95 -9.80 11.13
N GLU A 24 17.83 -9.55 10.17
CA GLU A 24 18.85 -10.49 9.71
C GLU A 24 19.88 -10.79 10.82
N GLN A 25 20.28 -9.79 11.61
CA GLN A 25 21.17 -9.97 12.75
C GLN A 25 20.51 -10.84 13.83
N VAL A 26 19.25 -10.54 14.20
CA VAL A 26 18.51 -11.33 15.18
C VAL A 26 18.33 -12.76 14.71
N LEU A 27 18.00 -12.99 13.44
CA LEU A 27 17.88 -14.33 12.87
C LEU A 27 19.25 -15.07 12.91
N THR A 28 20.32 -14.39 12.56
CA THR A 28 21.66 -14.98 12.59
C THR A 28 22.09 -15.33 14.02
N GLN A 29 21.77 -14.48 15.00
CA GLN A 29 22.04 -14.77 16.42
C GLN A 29 21.28 -16.01 16.90
N ARG A 30 20.02 -16.20 16.46
CA ARG A 30 19.18 -17.32 16.89
C ARG A 30 19.45 -18.63 16.15
N LEU A 31 19.79 -18.56 14.86
CA LEU A 31 19.85 -19.72 13.95
C LEU A 31 21.27 -19.98 13.41
N GLY A 32 22.25 -19.16 13.75
CA GLY A 32 23.62 -19.25 13.21
C GLY A 32 23.63 -19.00 11.70
N ASP A 33 24.50 -19.72 10.98
CA ASP A 33 24.69 -19.53 9.53
C ASP A 33 23.45 -19.81 8.67
N VAL A 34 22.48 -20.55 9.20
CA VAL A 34 21.21 -20.78 8.51
C VAL A 34 20.42 -19.46 8.36
N GLY A 35 20.48 -18.58 9.35
CA GLY A 35 19.86 -17.26 9.30
C GLY A 35 20.37 -16.38 8.15
N LYS A 36 21.66 -16.49 7.81
CA LYS A 36 22.30 -15.76 6.70
C LYS A 36 21.75 -16.16 5.31
N LYS A 37 21.19 -17.36 5.18
CA LYS A 37 20.61 -17.84 3.91
C LYS A 37 19.39 -17.03 3.46
N LEU A 38 18.74 -16.34 4.39
CA LEU A 38 17.59 -15.49 4.07
C LEU A 38 17.92 -14.38 3.05
N HIS A 39 19.16 -13.89 3.04
CA HIS A 39 19.60 -12.84 2.11
C HIS A 39 20.12 -13.40 0.76
N THR A 40 20.13 -14.71 0.57
CA THR A 40 20.67 -15.32 -0.65
C THR A 40 19.86 -14.90 -1.88
N ALA A 41 20.56 -14.52 -2.96
CA ALA A 41 20.01 -14.18 -4.27
C ALA A 41 19.05 -12.97 -4.27
N ARG A 42 19.18 -12.05 -3.31
CA ARG A 42 18.45 -10.76 -3.32
C ARG A 42 19.39 -9.63 -2.89
N SER A 43 18.95 -8.40 -3.10
CA SER A 43 19.59 -7.18 -2.59
C SER A 43 18.67 -6.50 -1.58
N ARG A 44 19.21 -5.59 -0.78
CA ARG A 44 18.41 -4.67 0.01
C ARG A 44 17.51 -3.81 -0.88
N ASN A 45 17.98 -3.47 -2.08
CA ASN A 45 17.25 -2.59 -3.00
C ASN A 45 15.92 -3.17 -3.47
N ASP A 46 15.90 -4.42 -3.98
CA ASP A 46 14.63 -5.04 -4.41
C ASP A 46 13.77 -5.45 -3.22
N GLN A 47 14.37 -5.77 -2.07
CA GLN A 47 13.64 -6.05 -0.84
C GLN A 47 12.88 -4.82 -0.34
N VAL A 48 13.53 -3.65 -0.25
CA VAL A 48 12.87 -2.41 0.20
C VAL A 48 11.76 -2.00 -0.77
N ALA A 49 11.99 -2.13 -2.08
CA ALA A 49 10.96 -1.87 -3.08
C ALA A 49 9.75 -2.82 -2.94
N LEU A 50 10.00 -4.09 -2.61
CA LEU A 50 8.97 -5.08 -2.33
C LEU A 50 8.14 -4.72 -1.09
N ASP A 51 8.84 -4.47 0.02
CA ASP A 51 8.19 -4.24 1.32
C ASP A 51 7.29 -3.01 1.28
N LEU A 52 7.76 -1.94 0.63
CA LEU A 52 6.96 -0.73 0.43
C LEU A 52 5.68 -1.00 -0.38
N ARG A 53 5.79 -1.78 -1.48
CA ARG A 53 4.62 -2.17 -2.28
C ARG A 53 3.65 -3.05 -1.49
N MET A 54 4.16 -4.00 -0.71
CA MET A 54 3.31 -4.86 0.12
C MET A 54 2.58 -4.07 1.20
N TYR A 55 3.28 -3.14 1.87
CA TYR A 55 2.70 -2.27 2.87
C TYR A 55 1.61 -1.37 2.27
N LEU A 56 1.94 -0.58 1.25
CA LEU A 56 0.98 0.34 0.64
C LEU A 56 -0.22 -0.38 0.00
N ARG A 57 -0.02 -1.58 -0.53
CA ARG A 57 -1.12 -2.40 -1.04
C ARG A 57 -2.13 -2.74 0.07
N ALA A 58 -1.65 -3.10 1.26
CA ALA A 58 -2.51 -3.38 2.41
C ALA A 58 -3.22 -2.11 2.90
N GLU A 59 -2.51 -0.99 2.98
CA GLU A 59 -3.08 0.31 3.36
C GLU A 59 -4.16 0.78 2.37
N ILE A 60 -3.94 0.61 1.06
CA ILE A 60 -4.96 0.93 0.04
C ILE A 60 -6.21 0.08 0.22
N ASP A 61 -6.06 -1.21 0.54
CA ASP A 61 -7.21 -2.11 0.79
C ASP A 61 -7.99 -1.66 2.03
N GLU A 62 -7.31 -1.26 3.11
CA GLU A 62 -7.93 -0.74 4.33
C GLU A 62 -8.63 0.61 4.08
N ILE A 63 -7.93 1.59 3.47
CA ILE A 63 -8.50 2.91 3.14
C ILE A 63 -9.72 2.75 2.22
N THR A 64 -9.65 1.84 1.24
CA THR A 64 -10.77 1.53 0.35
C THR A 64 -12.00 1.05 1.15
N GLY A 65 -11.79 0.23 2.18
CA GLY A 65 -12.83 -0.20 3.11
C GLY A 65 -13.46 0.99 3.85
N LEU A 66 -12.64 1.83 4.47
CA LEU A 66 -13.09 3.01 5.22
C LEU A 66 -13.83 4.03 4.34
N VAL A 67 -13.37 4.25 3.11
CA VAL A 67 -14.06 5.14 2.15
C VAL A 67 -15.43 4.58 1.76
N LYS A 68 -15.58 3.26 1.62
CA LYS A 68 -16.87 2.63 1.35
C LYS A 68 -17.84 2.82 2.53
N GLU A 69 -17.38 2.62 3.76
CA GLU A 69 -18.19 2.85 4.96
C GLU A 69 -18.65 4.31 5.06
N LEU A 70 -17.76 5.27 4.78
CA LEU A 70 -18.10 6.68 4.72
C LEU A 70 -19.14 6.96 3.63
N LEU A 71 -18.98 6.36 2.45
CA LEU A 71 -19.91 6.50 1.34
C LEU A 71 -21.31 5.97 1.70
N GLU A 72 -21.39 4.82 2.36
CA GLU A 72 -22.65 4.24 2.85
C GLU A 72 -23.33 5.17 3.85
N ALA A 73 -22.58 5.76 4.78
CA ALA A 73 -23.09 6.73 5.74
C ALA A 73 -23.65 8.00 5.03
N VAL A 74 -22.92 8.52 4.03
CA VAL A 74 -23.36 9.66 3.22
C VAL A 74 -24.66 9.34 2.48
N VAL A 75 -24.76 8.16 1.87
CA VAL A 75 -25.97 7.71 1.16
C VAL A 75 -27.14 7.58 2.12
N ALA A 76 -26.95 6.96 3.27
CA ALA A 76 -27.98 6.81 4.29
C ALA A 76 -28.51 8.16 4.79
N GLN A 77 -27.62 9.14 5.02
CA GLN A 77 -28.01 10.50 5.37
C GLN A 77 -28.76 11.22 4.24
N ALA A 78 -28.33 11.04 3.00
CA ALA A 78 -29.04 11.58 1.85
C ALA A 78 -30.45 11.00 1.72
N GLU A 79 -30.62 9.71 1.93
CA GLU A 79 -31.93 9.05 1.91
C GLU A 79 -32.84 9.54 3.02
N ALA A 80 -32.36 9.70 4.23
CA ALA A 80 -33.13 10.19 5.36
C ALA A 80 -33.61 11.66 5.19
N ASN A 81 -32.92 12.43 4.33
CA ASN A 81 -33.13 13.87 4.16
C ASN A 81 -33.60 14.25 2.74
N LYS A 82 -34.33 13.38 2.04
CA LYS A 82 -34.76 13.59 0.64
C LYS A 82 -35.63 14.83 0.39
N THR A 83 -36.30 15.32 1.43
CA THR A 83 -37.23 16.45 1.32
C THR A 83 -36.70 17.74 1.95
N VAL A 84 -35.53 17.71 2.56
CA VAL A 84 -34.91 18.87 3.22
C VAL A 84 -34.38 19.83 2.17
N ILE A 85 -34.89 21.06 2.14
CA ILE A 85 -34.48 22.11 1.22
C ILE A 85 -33.51 23.06 1.95
N LEU A 86 -32.44 23.45 1.27
CA LEU A 86 -31.49 24.46 1.73
C LEU A 86 -31.07 25.40 0.58
N PRO A 87 -30.55 26.59 0.89
CA PRO A 87 -30.07 27.47 -0.14
C PRO A 87 -28.72 26.97 -0.69
N GLY A 88 -28.61 26.81 -2.00
CA GLY A 88 -27.34 26.67 -2.69
C GLY A 88 -26.66 28.03 -2.83
N TYR A 89 -25.31 28.02 -2.86
CA TYR A 89 -24.49 29.22 -2.92
C TYR A 89 -23.58 29.20 -4.13
N THR A 90 -23.40 30.36 -4.77
CA THR A 90 -22.31 30.66 -5.70
C THR A 90 -21.74 32.04 -5.36
N HIS A 91 -20.44 32.23 -5.48
CA HIS A 91 -19.76 33.49 -5.16
C HIS A 91 -20.12 34.05 -3.77
N LEU A 92 -20.28 33.17 -2.78
CA LEU A 92 -20.75 33.50 -1.43
C LEU A 92 -22.15 34.17 -1.37
N GLN A 93 -22.92 34.10 -2.46
CA GLN A 93 -24.30 34.62 -2.57
C GLN A 93 -25.29 33.46 -2.59
N ARG A 94 -26.48 33.69 -2.02
CA ARG A 94 -27.59 32.74 -2.17
C ARG A 94 -27.97 32.67 -3.64
N ALA A 95 -28.05 31.44 -4.16
CA ALA A 95 -28.43 31.19 -5.55
C ALA A 95 -29.74 30.41 -5.60
N GLN A 96 -29.71 29.13 -5.89
CA GLN A 96 -30.88 28.30 -6.08
C GLN A 96 -31.18 27.47 -4.83
N PRO A 97 -32.47 27.19 -4.52
CA PRO A 97 -32.81 26.16 -3.54
C PRO A 97 -32.36 24.79 -4.07
N ILE A 98 -31.77 24.01 -3.22
CA ILE A 98 -31.33 22.64 -3.50
C ILE A 98 -31.80 21.70 -2.39
N LEU A 99 -31.81 20.41 -2.65
CA LEU A 99 -32.03 19.40 -1.61
C LEU A 99 -30.75 19.14 -0.84
N PHE A 100 -30.87 18.94 0.47
CA PHE A 100 -29.71 18.52 1.29
C PHE A 100 -29.13 17.19 0.82
N SER A 101 -30.01 16.24 0.43
CA SER A 101 -29.58 14.99 -0.20
C SER A 101 -28.74 15.21 -1.46
N HIS A 102 -29.13 16.16 -2.32
CA HIS A 102 -28.33 16.50 -3.52
C HIS A 102 -26.96 17.05 -3.17
N HIS A 103 -26.86 17.89 -2.13
CA HIS A 103 -25.59 18.38 -1.62
C HIS A 103 -24.69 17.24 -1.10
N LEU A 104 -25.24 16.33 -0.30
CA LEU A 104 -24.50 15.16 0.22
C LEU A 104 -24.02 14.25 -0.91
N MET A 105 -24.85 14.00 -1.92
CA MET A 105 -24.47 13.14 -3.05
C MET A 105 -23.35 13.73 -3.91
N ALA A 106 -23.06 15.03 -3.85
CA ALA A 106 -21.88 15.60 -4.48
C ALA A 106 -20.58 15.04 -3.86
N TYR A 107 -20.54 14.90 -2.53
CA TYR A 107 -19.43 14.25 -1.83
C TYR A 107 -19.34 12.76 -2.14
N ALA A 108 -20.47 12.08 -2.24
CA ALA A 108 -20.49 10.68 -2.68
C ALA A 108 -19.81 10.49 -4.04
N MET A 109 -20.09 11.40 -5.00
CA MET A 109 -19.44 11.37 -6.33
C MET A 109 -17.94 11.64 -6.27
N MET A 110 -17.46 12.45 -5.31
CA MET A 110 -16.02 12.67 -5.08
C MET A 110 -15.35 11.40 -4.55
N LEU A 111 -15.94 10.79 -3.51
CA LEU A 111 -15.44 9.55 -2.90
C LEU A 111 -15.41 8.38 -3.91
N LEU A 112 -16.40 8.27 -4.79
CA LEU A 112 -16.39 7.26 -5.87
C LEU A 112 -15.21 7.44 -6.82
N ARG A 113 -14.83 8.68 -7.15
CA ARG A 113 -13.65 8.94 -7.98
C ARG A 113 -12.37 8.59 -7.23
N ASP A 114 -12.30 8.81 -5.92
CA ASP A 114 -11.15 8.46 -5.10
C ASP A 114 -10.99 6.93 -4.98
N LEU A 115 -12.09 6.18 -4.84
CA LEU A 115 -12.07 4.71 -4.93
C LEU A 115 -11.51 4.23 -6.28
N GLY A 116 -11.85 4.90 -7.38
CA GLY A 116 -11.29 4.59 -8.69
C GLY A 116 -9.77 4.82 -8.73
N ARG A 117 -9.29 5.96 -8.20
CA ARG A 117 -7.84 6.27 -8.12
C ARG A 117 -7.08 5.25 -7.29
N LEU A 118 -7.58 4.92 -6.09
CA LEU A 118 -6.98 3.91 -5.22
C LEU A 118 -6.90 2.55 -5.92
N GLY A 119 -7.97 2.12 -6.60
CA GLY A 119 -7.99 0.88 -7.37
C GLY A 119 -6.99 0.87 -8.52
N ASP A 120 -6.85 1.97 -9.23
CA ASP A 120 -5.90 2.13 -10.33
C ASP A 120 -4.45 2.12 -9.84
N CYS A 121 -4.13 2.85 -8.77
CA CYS A 121 -2.83 2.84 -8.12
C CYS A 121 -2.47 1.41 -7.66
N ARG A 122 -3.37 0.77 -6.92
CA ARG A 122 -3.20 -0.61 -6.44
C ARG A 122 -2.87 -1.60 -7.57
N LYS A 123 -3.57 -1.49 -8.70
CA LYS A 123 -3.34 -2.33 -9.87
C LYS A 123 -1.95 -2.11 -10.48
N ARG A 124 -1.52 -0.85 -10.65
CA ARG A 124 -0.21 -0.53 -11.23
C ARG A 124 0.93 -0.97 -10.33
N MET A 125 0.80 -0.76 -9.02
CA MET A 125 1.85 -1.12 -8.07
C MET A 125 1.96 -2.62 -7.81
N ASN A 126 0.95 -3.45 -8.17
CA ASN A 126 0.93 -4.88 -7.87
C ASN A 126 1.83 -5.72 -8.80
N VAL A 127 3.06 -5.24 -8.98
CA VAL A 127 4.12 -5.86 -9.77
C VAL A 127 5.33 -6.14 -8.86
N CYS A 128 5.75 -7.41 -8.80
CA CYS A 128 6.80 -7.87 -7.89
C CYS A 128 8.19 -7.44 -8.37
N PRO A 129 8.97 -6.70 -7.57
CA PRO A 129 10.32 -6.29 -7.93
C PRO A 129 11.38 -7.33 -7.57
N ILE A 130 11.08 -8.34 -6.73
CA ILE A 130 12.04 -9.33 -6.25
C ILE A 130 12.72 -10.04 -7.43
N GLY A 131 14.02 -10.28 -7.27
CA GLY A 131 14.89 -10.83 -8.30
C GLY A 131 15.48 -9.76 -9.23
N SER A 132 15.11 -8.49 -9.07
CA SER A 132 15.82 -7.36 -9.69
C SER A 132 17.19 -7.14 -9.02
N CYS A 133 17.36 -7.59 -7.80
CA CYS A 133 18.54 -7.46 -6.97
C CYS A 133 18.98 -6.00 -6.81
N ALA A 134 20.30 -5.70 -6.89
CA ALA A 134 20.76 -4.33 -6.74
C ALA A 134 20.26 -3.43 -7.88
N LEU A 135 20.31 -3.92 -9.13
CA LEU A 135 19.80 -3.24 -10.34
C LEU A 135 19.79 -4.13 -11.61
N ALA A 136 20.56 -5.22 -11.64
CA ALA A 136 20.80 -5.99 -12.86
C ALA A 136 20.40 -7.49 -12.73
N GLY A 137 19.63 -7.84 -11.71
CA GLY A 137 19.23 -9.21 -11.44
C GLY A 137 20.34 -10.04 -10.78
N THR A 138 20.21 -11.36 -10.87
CA THR A 138 21.14 -12.32 -10.27
C THR A 138 21.43 -13.48 -11.22
N THR A 139 22.59 -14.11 -11.07
CA THR A 139 22.94 -15.36 -11.78
C THR A 139 22.43 -16.62 -11.08
N TYR A 140 21.85 -16.48 -9.88
CA TYR A 140 21.22 -17.61 -9.19
C TYR A 140 19.90 -18.02 -9.90
N PRO A 141 19.60 -19.31 -9.97
CA PRO A 141 18.40 -19.83 -10.62
C PRO A 141 17.15 -19.63 -9.74
N THR A 142 16.73 -18.39 -9.51
CA THR A 142 15.50 -18.07 -8.75
C THR A 142 14.28 -18.14 -9.65
N ASP A 143 13.12 -18.51 -9.08
CA ASP A 143 11.83 -18.46 -9.77
C ASP A 143 11.03 -17.22 -9.34
N ARG A 144 11.27 -16.11 -10.01
CA ARG A 144 10.60 -14.82 -9.74
C ARG A 144 9.07 -14.91 -9.86
N ARG A 145 8.54 -15.75 -10.74
CA ARG A 145 7.09 -15.93 -10.89
C ARG A 145 6.49 -16.72 -9.72
N PHE A 146 7.22 -17.69 -9.20
CA PHE A 146 6.82 -18.38 -7.98
C PHE A 146 6.80 -17.43 -6.79
N GLU A 147 7.83 -16.61 -6.64
CA GLU A 147 7.93 -15.59 -5.58
C GLU A 147 6.77 -14.59 -5.68
N ALA A 148 6.51 -14.03 -6.86
CA ALA A 148 5.39 -13.11 -7.09
C ALA A 148 4.04 -13.73 -6.69
N ARG A 149 3.76 -14.96 -7.13
CA ARG A 149 2.52 -15.67 -6.76
C ARG A 149 2.42 -15.90 -5.25
N LYS A 150 3.51 -16.27 -4.58
CA LYS A 150 3.52 -16.48 -3.13
C LYS A 150 3.27 -15.21 -2.34
N LEU A 151 3.70 -14.07 -2.86
CA LEU A 151 3.53 -12.75 -2.26
C LEU A 151 2.25 -12.03 -2.72
N GLY A 152 1.43 -12.68 -3.57
CA GLY A 152 0.15 -12.15 -4.04
C GLY A 152 0.27 -11.01 -5.05
N PHE A 153 1.36 -10.99 -5.85
CA PHE A 153 1.52 -10.05 -6.96
C PHE A 153 0.98 -10.64 -8.27
N ASP A 154 0.48 -9.76 -9.14
CA ASP A 154 -0.12 -10.15 -10.43
C ASP A 154 0.95 -10.44 -11.50
N ASP A 155 2.08 -9.73 -11.46
CA ASP A 155 3.19 -9.89 -12.43
C ASP A 155 4.54 -9.62 -11.75
N ILE A 156 5.61 -9.72 -12.52
CA ILE A 156 6.99 -9.42 -12.13
C ILE A 156 7.50 -8.17 -12.87
N ALA A 157 8.37 -7.40 -12.25
CA ALA A 157 9.05 -6.28 -12.90
C ALA A 157 9.87 -6.78 -14.10
N ARG A 158 9.59 -6.23 -15.28
CA ARG A 158 10.21 -6.66 -16.55
C ARG A 158 11.60 -6.09 -16.75
N ASN A 159 11.85 -4.90 -16.20
CA ASN A 159 13.15 -4.26 -16.19
C ASN A 159 13.64 -4.16 -14.75
N SER A 160 14.83 -4.66 -14.46
CA SER A 160 15.36 -4.76 -13.10
C SER A 160 15.78 -3.39 -12.52
N ILE A 161 16.21 -2.44 -13.36
CA ILE A 161 16.54 -1.08 -12.93
C ILE A 161 15.26 -0.35 -12.52
N ASP A 162 14.23 -0.43 -13.33
CA ASP A 162 12.90 0.10 -13.03
C ASP A 162 12.30 -0.55 -11.78
N GLY A 163 12.42 -1.88 -11.66
CA GLY A 163 11.88 -2.64 -10.53
C GLY A 163 12.40 -2.20 -9.17
N VAL A 164 13.65 -1.73 -9.07
CA VAL A 164 14.24 -1.24 -7.81
C VAL A 164 14.08 0.27 -7.62
N SER A 165 13.85 1.04 -8.68
CA SER A 165 13.81 2.51 -8.63
C SER A 165 12.40 3.10 -8.61
N ASP A 166 11.41 2.41 -9.21
CA ASP A 166 10.04 2.90 -9.30
C ASP A 166 9.42 3.21 -7.93
N ARG A 167 8.92 4.43 -7.82
CA ARG A 167 8.18 4.97 -6.66
C ARG A 167 6.97 5.80 -7.11
N ASP A 168 6.55 5.70 -8.38
CA ASP A 168 5.44 6.48 -8.93
C ASP A 168 4.16 6.25 -8.12
N PHE A 169 3.95 5.00 -7.68
CA PHE A 169 2.82 4.61 -6.84
C PHE A 169 2.76 5.31 -5.46
N CYS A 170 3.83 6.00 -5.04
CA CYS A 170 3.83 6.78 -3.80
C CYS A 170 3.22 8.17 -3.98
N VAL A 171 3.07 8.64 -5.22
CA VAL A 171 2.53 9.98 -5.54
C VAL A 171 1.18 9.91 -6.24
N GLU A 172 0.73 8.71 -6.63
CA GLU A 172 -0.60 8.47 -7.17
C GLU A 172 -1.67 8.41 -6.08
#